data_81bf717daf85170473fb65b715799a50
#
_entry.id   81bf717daf85170473fb65b715799a50
#
_cell.length_a   1.000
_cell.length_b   1.000
_cell.length_c   1.000
_cell.angle_alpha   90.00
_cell.angle_beta   90.00
_cell.angle_gamma   90.00
#
_symmetry.space_group_name_H-M   'P 1'
#
loop_
_entity.id
_entity.type
_entity.pdbx_description
1 polymer ?
#
loop_
_entity_poly.entity_id
_entity_poly.type
_entity_poly.pdbx_seq_one_letter_code
_entity_poly.pdbx_strand_id
1 'polypeptide(L)'
;MTPMVMRMETAASVTESSRRREYEVLQLVDGIIPAPKTYWVDSDAEFLPYPGLIYGFASGVAKPSGDAAKVTGLGQNYGPELRAKLVPQFIGMLATLHQIPASQFAALPSFEVPQVGSNASIIKQVNTARRIWEEDRLEEEPVMELVYRWLISNAPPLDHVSLVHGDYRSGNFLFDEESGAITAWLDWEGAVLGDRHQDLTYVTMPIFRHVAEDGQTVLMSGMGTAEELFDRYKTVSHLGVDPERLRYFGIFNRYLVAVLLLAASARAAQVAGTHQDVLLNHVAGLGYIALDDLLDSFRKVVA
;
A
#
# COMPACT_ATOMS: atom_id res chain seq x y z
N MET A 1 27.92 12.10 13.38
CA MET A 1 27.29 10.75 13.55
C MET A 1 26.07 10.75 12.64
N THR A 2 25.93 9.77 11.75
CA THR A 2 24.80 9.68 10.81
C THR A 2 23.70 8.86 11.49
N PRO A 3 22.52 9.41 11.75
CA PRO A 3 21.43 8.65 12.32
C PRO A 3 20.90 7.61 11.30
N MET A 4 20.63 6.41 11.80
CA MET A 4 20.15 5.29 10.99
C MET A 4 18.98 4.60 11.67
N VAL A 5 18.18 3.88 10.87
CA VAL A 5 17.10 3.03 11.32
C VAL A 5 17.44 1.59 10.98
N MET A 6 17.29 0.69 11.94
CA MET A 6 17.33 -0.74 11.71
C MET A 6 15.89 -1.29 11.76
N ARG A 7 15.46 -1.89 10.65
CA ARG A 7 14.17 -2.57 10.51
C ARG A 7 14.41 -4.07 10.43
N MET A 8 13.90 -4.83 11.36
CA MET A 8 13.99 -6.29 11.38
C MET A 8 12.61 -6.90 11.15
N GLU A 9 12.58 -8.09 10.60
CA GLU A 9 11.38 -8.91 10.59
C GLU A 9 11.03 -9.32 12.02
N THR A 10 9.75 -9.45 12.30
CA THR A 10 9.26 -9.98 13.57
C THR A 10 8.91 -11.46 13.41
N ALA A 11 8.99 -12.23 14.51
CA ALA A 11 8.61 -13.64 14.49
C ALA A 11 7.14 -13.87 14.09
N ALA A 12 6.31 -12.84 14.23
CA ALA A 12 4.88 -12.85 13.91
C ALA A 12 4.54 -11.61 13.06
N SER A 13 4.98 -11.58 11.80
CA SER A 13 4.61 -10.50 10.88
C SER A 13 3.19 -10.71 10.34
N VAL A 14 2.41 -9.63 10.24
CA VAL A 14 1.10 -9.63 9.57
C VAL A 14 1.27 -9.80 8.06
N THR A 15 2.34 -9.22 7.50
CA THR A 15 2.65 -9.33 6.08
C THR A 15 3.82 -10.29 5.86
N GLU A 16 3.74 -11.12 4.84
CA GLU A 16 4.89 -11.87 4.34
C GLU A 16 5.80 -10.91 3.58
N SER A 17 6.72 -10.28 4.30
CA SER A 17 7.64 -9.30 3.74
C SER A 17 9.02 -9.92 3.52
N SER A 18 9.82 -9.28 2.67
CA SER A 18 11.21 -9.65 2.41
C SER A 18 12.10 -8.41 2.50
N ARG A 19 13.00 -8.41 3.48
CA ARG A 19 13.94 -7.29 3.64
C ARG A 19 14.84 -7.10 2.43
N ARG A 20 15.15 -8.19 1.70
CA ARG A 20 15.89 -8.10 0.44
C ARG A 20 15.09 -7.36 -0.63
N ARG A 21 13.82 -7.71 -0.83
CA ARG A 21 12.96 -7.03 -1.81
C ARG A 21 12.78 -5.55 -1.46
N GLU A 22 12.53 -5.23 -0.19
CA GLU A 22 12.44 -3.85 0.27
C GLU A 22 13.75 -3.07 0.02
N TYR A 23 14.89 -3.68 0.29
CA TYR A 23 16.21 -3.10 0.00
C TYR A 23 16.41 -2.81 -1.49
N GLU A 24 16.09 -3.77 -2.35
CA GLU A 24 16.22 -3.61 -3.81
C GLU A 24 15.33 -2.48 -4.33
N VAL A 25 14.09 -2.39 -3.87
CA VAL A 25 13.16 -1.31 -4.25
C VAL A 25 13.68 0.04 -3.77
N LEU A 26 14.13 0.15 -2.53
CA LEU A 26 14.70 1.39 -2.00
C LEU A 26 15.94 1.84 -2.78
N GLN A 27 16.78 0.90 -3.24
CA GLN A 27 17.91 1.21 -4.12
C GLN A 27 17.46 1.69 -5.51
N LEU A 28 16.41 1.06 -6.07
CA LEU A 28 15.87 1.47 -7.38
C LEU A 28 15.29 2.88 -7.35
N VAL A 29 14.57 3.25 -6.29
CA VAL A 29 13.90 4.55 -6.18
C VAL A 29 14.82 5.67 -5.67
N ASP A 30 16.05 5.36 -5.26
CA ASP A 30 17.04 6.36 -4.81
C ASP A 30 17.34 7.34 -5.95
N GLY A 31 17.15 8.64 -5.70
CA GLY A 31 17.28 9.70 -6.70
C GLY A 31 16.11 9.82 -7.69
N ILE A 32 15.10 8.96 -7.62
CA ILE A 32 13.87 9.05 -8.45
C ILE A 32 12.77 9.75 -7.66
N ILE A 33 12.52 9.30 -6.43
CA ILE A 33 11.63 9.98 -5.46
C ILE A 33 12.31 10.02 -4.10
N PRO A 34 11.90 10.90 -3.18
CA PRO A 34 12.42 10.91 -1.83
C PRO A 34 12.14 9.57 -1.13
N ALA A 35 13.20 8.88 -0.69
CA ALA A 35 13.13 7.62 0.05
C ALA A 35 14.32 7.50 1.00
N PRO A 36 14.28 6.69 2.07
CA PRO A 36 15.42 6.46 2.93
C PRO A 36 16.56 5.80 2.16
N LYS A 37 17.76 6.37 2.27
CA LYS A 37 18.96 5.78 1.66
C LYS A 37 19.33 4.48 2.35
N THR A 38 19.46 3.39 1.61
CA THR A 38 19.87 2.09 2.14
C THR A 38 21.36 2.00 2.35
N TYR A 39 21.78 1.26 3.38
CA TYR A 39 23.18 1.02 3.71
C TYR A 39 23.52 -0.46 3.73
N TRP A 40 22.67 -1.29 4.33
CA TRP A 40 22.99 -2.70 4.50
C TRP A 40 21.73 -3.54 4.65
N VAL A 41 21.79 -4.80 4.22
CA VAL A 41 20.72 -5.78 4.36
C VAL A 41 21.30 -7.13 4.80
N ASP A 42 20.65 -7.74 5.78
CA ASP A 42 20.87 -9.13 6.23
C ASP A 42 19.59 -9.91 5.94
N SER A 43 19.49 -10.42 4.73
CA SER A 43 18.28 -11.12 4.27
C SER A 43 18.15 -12.52 4.83
N ASP A 44 19.24 -13.12 5.28
CA ASP A 44 19.33 -14.52 5.66
C ASP A 44 19.58 -14.68 7.17
N ALA A 45 19.51 -13.59 7.94
CA ALA A 45 19.77 -13.54 9.37
C ALA A 45 21.16 -14.12 9.76
N GLU A 46 22.20 -13.78 8.97
CA GLU A 46 23.57 -14.23 9.27
C GLU A 46 24.18 -13.47 10.45
N PHE A 47 23.81 -12.21 10.62
CA PHE A 47 24.38 -11.29 11.62
C PHE A 47 23.36 -10.81 12.64
N LEU A 48 22.09 -10.77 12.27
CA LEU A 48 20.98 -10.36 13.12
C LEU A 48 20.13 -11.58 13.54
N PRO A 49 19.37 -11.49 14.63
CA PRO A 49 18.49 -12.60 15.04
C PRO A 49 17.32 -12.86 14.08
N TYR A 50 17.02 -11.91 13.22
CA TYR A 50 15.98 -11.98 12.17
C TYR A 50 16.46 -11.20 10.95
N PRO A 51 15.95 -11.49 9.72
CA PRO A 51 16.24 -10.70 8.54
C PRO A 51 16.06 -9.20 8.80
N GLY A 52 17.04 -8.39 8.42
CA GLY A 52 17.06 -6.98 8.76
C GLY A 52 17.60 -6.08 7.65
N LEU A 53 17.22 -4.83 7.71
CA LEU A 53 17.59 -3.76 6.78
C LEU A 53 18.02 -2.52 7.56
N ILE A 54 19.17 -1.93 7.20
CA ILE A 54 19.63 -0.66 7.75
C ILE A 54 19.54 0.41 6.67
N TYR A 55 18.83 1.48 6.98
CA TYR A 55 18.71 2.66 6.12
C TYR A 55 18.83 3.95 6.92
N GLY A 56 19.04 5.07 6.21
CA GLY A 56 19.20 6.39 6.81
C GLY A 56 17.91 6.87 7.47
N PHE A 57 18.06 7.55 8.60
CA PHE A 57 16.94 8.25 9.22
C PHE A 57 16.48 9.38 8.29
N ALA A 58 15.23 9.34 7.86
CA ALA A 58 14.60 10.41 7.10
C ALA A 58 13.99 11.45 8.04
N SER A 59 14.22 12.73 7.76
CA SER A 59 13.65 13.84 8.52
C SER A 59 12.21 14.13 8.07
N GLY A 60 11.42 14.71 8.97
CA GLY A 60 10.04 15.06 8.71
C GLY A 60 9.06 14.44 9.69
N VAL A 61 7.79 14.74 9.50
CA VAL A 61 6.69 14.21 10.32
C VAL A 61 5.72 13.41 9.44
N ALA A 62 5.11 12.37 10.01
CA ALA A 62 4.10 11.58 9.31
C ALA A 62 2.69 12.19 9.44
N LYS A 63 2.48 13.03 10.44
CA LYS A 63 1.21 13.70 10.72
C LYS A 63 1.46 15.19 11.01
N PRO A 64 0.57 16.07 10.56
CA PRO A 64 0.70 17.50 10.90
C PRO A 64 0.52 17.70 12.41
N SER A 65 1.14 18.76 12.92
CA SER A 65 0.93 19.24 14.29
C SER A 65 -0.39 20.03 14.41
N GLY A 66 -0.87 20.22 15.66
CA GLY A 66 -2.04 21.05 15.93
C GLY A 66 -3.39 20.38 15.69
N ASP A 67 -4.41 21.19 15.39
CA ASP A 67 -5.79 20.72 15.29
C ASP A 67 -6.07 19.81 14.08
N ALA A 68 -5.31 19.96 13.02
CA ALA A 68 -5.38 19.07 11.86
C ALA A 68 -5.05 17.61 12.20
N ALA A 69 -4.27 17.38 13.26
CA ALA A 69 -3.93 16.01 13.71
C ALA A 69 -5.09 15.26 14.39
N LYS A 70 -6.20 15.92 14.68
CA LYS A 70 -7.38 15.32 15.35
C LYS A 70 -8.25 14.54 14.35
N VAL A 71 -7.78 13.39 13.93
CA VAL A 71 -8.51 12.50 13.02
C VAL A 71 -8.78 11.17 13.71
N THR A 72 -9.97 10.64 13.56
CA THR A 72 -10.33 9.28 13.98
C THR A 72 -10.07 8.29 12.85
N GLY A 73 -9.48 7.14 13.18
CA GLY A 73 -9.17 6.08 12.20
C GLY A 73 -7.81 6.28 11.50
N LEU A 74 -7.64 5.66 10.33
CA LEU A 74 -6.41 5.67 9.54
C LEU A 74 -6.32 6.86 8.56
N GLY A 75 -7.41 7.61 8.37
CA GLY A 75 -7.42 8.84 7.57
C GLY A 75 -6.57 9.93 8.22
N GLN A 76 -6.07 10.87 7.41
CA GLN A 76 -5.33 12.02 7.88
C GLN A 76 -5.94 13.30 7.33
N ASN A 77 -5.92 14.37 8.15
CA ASN A 77 -6.26 15.71 7.73
C ASN A 77 -5.01 16.58 7.75
N TYR A 78 -4.70 17.20 6.63
CA TYR A 78 -3.57 18.12 6.48
C TYR A 78 -3.97 19.60 6.57
N GLY A 79 -5.28 19.89 6.60
CA GLY A 79 -5.79 21.23 6.39
C GLY A 79 -5.58 21.75 4.95
N PRO A 80 -6.27 22.81 4.54
CA PRO A 80 -6.29 23.25 3.13
C PRO A 80 -4.94 23.75 2.63
N GLU A 81 -4.17 24.47 3.46
CA GLU A 81 -2.90 25.06 3.05
C GLU A 81 -1.81 24.03 2.82
N LEU A 82 -1.61 23.11 3.76
CA LEU A 82 -0.61 22.05 3.63
C LEU A 82 -1.01 21.04 2.55
N ARG A 83 -2.29 20.70 2.48
CA ARG A 83 -2.84 19.83 1.44
C ARG A 83 -2.57 20.37 0.03
N ALA A 84 -2.72 21.70 -0.18
CA ALA A 84 -2.43 22.31 -1.48
C ALA A 84 -0.95 22.17 -1.89
N LYS A 85 -0.02 22.10 -0.93
CA LYS A 85 1.41 21.87 -1.19
C LYS A 85 1.72 20.37 -1.42
N LEU A 86 1.05 19.48 -0.68
CA LEU A 86 1.32 18.05 -0.72
C LEU A 86 0.73 17.34 -1.95
N VAL A 87 -0.48 17.69 -2.37
CA VAL A 87 -1.21 16.98 -3.45
C VAL A 87 -0.43 16.91 -4.76
N PRO A 88 0.17 17.99 -5.28
CA PRO A 88 0.98 17.90 -6.50
C PRO A 88 2.15 16.93 -6.39
N GLN A 89 2.83 16.91 -5.23
CA GLN A 89 3.95 16.02 -4.96
C GLN A 89 3.49 14.58 -4.81
N PHE A 90 2.42 14.34 -4.04
CA PHE A 90 1.82 13.03 -3.83
C PHE A 90 1.48 12.34 -5.16
N ILE A 91 0.75 13.02 -6.03
CA ILE A 91 0.39 12.47 -7.34
C ILE A 91 1.57 12.43 -8.29
N GLY A 92 2.45 13.45 -8.27
CA GLY A 92 3.65 13.48 -9.12
C GLY A 92 4.60 12.32 -8.84
N MET A 93 4.81 12.01 -7.56
CA MET A 93 5.67 10.88 -7.15
C MET A 93 5.05 9.53 -7.51
N LEU A 94 3.73 9.36 -7.34
CA LEU A 94 3.02 8.16 -7.80
C LEU A 94 3.16 7.96 -9.32
N ALA A 95 2.96 9.03 -10.08
CA ALA A 95 3.15 9.01 -11.54
C ALA A 95 4.59 8.63 -11.92
N THR A 96 5.57 9.21 -11.22
CA THR A 96 6.99 8.92 -11.44
C THR A 96 7.32 7.45 -11.18
N LEU A 97 6.82 6.87 -10.09
CA LEU A 97 6.97 5.43 -9.79
C LEU A 97 6.42 4.56 -10.92
N HIS A 98 5.21 4.86 -11.37
CA HIS A 98 4.55 4.06 -12.40
C HIS A 98 5.17 4.22 -13.80
N GLN A 99 5.97 5.27 -14.01
CA GLN A 99 6.69 5.54 -15.25
C GLN A 99 8.13 5.01 -15.26
N ILE A 100 8.61 4.40 -14.18
CA ILE A 100 9.96 3.79 -14.17
C ILE A 100 10.05 2.80 -15.34
N PRO A 101 11.02 2.97 -16.27
CA PRO A 101 11.14 2.10 -17.41
C PRO A 101 11.39 0.64 -17.03
N ALA A 102 10.74 -0.30 -17.70
CA ALA A 102 10.89 -1.73 -17.43
C ALA A 102 12.35 -2.23 -17.52
N SER A 103 13.19 -1.54 -18.30
CA SER A 103 14.63 -1.83 -18.38
C SER A 103 15.37 -1.64 -17.04
N GLN A 104 14.86 -0.80 -16.13
CA GLN A 104 15.43 -0.59 -14.81
C GLN A 104 15.06 -1.71 -13.83
N PHE A 105 14.03 -2.49 -14.10
CA PHE A 105 13.62 -3.60 -13.23
C PHE A 105 14.62 -4.76 -13.21
N ALA A 106 15.60 -4.78 -14.10
CA ALA A 106 16.77 -5.66 -13.99
C ALA A 106 17.59 -5.44 -12.70
N ALA A 107 17.43 -4.26 -12.04
CA ALA A 107 18.01 -3.97 -10.73
C ALA A 107 17.26 -4.63 -9.55
N LEU A 108 16.17 -5.34 -9.82
CA LEU A 108 15.34 -6.03 -8.83
C LEU A 108 15.42 -7.55 -9.01
N PRO A 109 16.56 -8.20 -8.71
CA PRO A 109 16.75 -9.64 -8.98
C PRO A 109 15.80 -10.55 -8.19
N SER A 110 15.22 -10.06 -7.09
CA SER A 110 14.20 -10.80 -6.30
C SER A 110 12.78 -10.64 -6.84
N PHE A 111 12.60 -9.89 -7.93
CA PHE A 111 11.29 -9.70 -8.56
C PHE A 111 11.24 -10.40 -9.92
N GLU A 112 10.13 -11.04 -10.18
CA GLU A 112 9.79 -11.50 -11.50
C GLU A 112 9.16 -10.35 -12.29
N VAL A 113 9.75 -9.98 -13.43
CA VAL A 113 9.19 -8.93 -14.30
C VAL A 113 8.01 -9.49 -15.07
N PRO A 114 6.79 -8.94 -14.88
CA PRO A 114 5.61 -9.45 -15.57
C PRO A 114 5.66 -9.17 -17.08
N GLN A 115 4.97 -10.02 -17.83
CA GLN A 115 4.81 -9.82 -19.26
C GLN A 115 3.58 -8.97 -19.56
N VAL A 116 3.72 -7.92 -20.37
CA VAL A 116 2.60 -7.14 -20.94
C VAL A 116 1.73 -8.07 -21.79
N GLY A 117 0.41 -7.92 -21.69
CA GLY A 117 -0.56 -8.79 -22.33
C GLY A 117 -0.91 -10.07 -21.55
N SER A 118 -0.22 -10.35 -20.44
CA SER A 118 -0.50 -11.47 -19.55
C SER A 118 -1.17 -11.01 -18.26
N ASN A 119 -2.04 -11.82 -17.69
CA ASN A 119 -2.63 -11.62 -16.36
C ASN A 119 -1.98 -12.49 -15.26
N ALA A 120 -0.93 -13.25 -15.60
CA ALA A 120 -0.32 -14.22 -14.70
C ALA A 120 0.19 -13.62 -13.38
N SER A 121 0.77 -12.41 -13.42
CA SER A 121 1.24 -11.72 -12.22
C SER A 121 0.10 -11.30 -11.29
N ILE A 122 -1.03 -10.88 -11.83
CA ILE A 122 -2.23 -10.53 -11.08
C ILE A 122 -2.82 -11.78 -10.43
N ILE A 123 -2.98 -12.85 -11.20
CA ILE A 123 -3.44 -14.15 -10.70
C ILE A 123 -2.51 -14.68 -9.59
N LYS A 124 -1.20 -14.51 -9.74
CA LYS A 124 -0.23 -14.88 -8.69
C LYS A 124 -0.47 -14.12 -7.39
N GLN A 125 -0.72 -12.81 -7.46
CA GLN A 125 -1.03 -11.99 -6.27
C GLN A 125 -2.35 -12.43 -5.62
N VAL A 126 -3.39 -12.68 -6.41
CA VAL A 126 -4.69 -13.19 -5.92
C VAL A 126 -4.52 -14.54 -5.24
N ASN A 127 -3.74 -15.45 -5.83
CA ASN A 127 -3.47 -16.78 -5.24
C ASN A 127 -2.64 -16.67 -3.96
N THR A 128 -1.70 -15.73 -3.87
CA THR A 128 -0.95 -15.48 -2.63
C THR A 128 -1.89 -15.03 -1.51
N ALA A 129 -2.78 -14.07 -1.78
CA ALA A 129 -3.78 -13.64 -0.82
C ALA A 129 -4.73 -14.79 -0.42
N ARG A 130 -5.14 -15.63 -1.40
CA ARG A 130 -5.96 -16.82 -1.13
C ARG A 130 -5.24 -17.81 -0.22
N ARG A 131 -3.96 -18.08 -0.46
CA ARG A 131 -3.17 -18.98 0.41
C ARG A 131 -3.15 -18.48 1.85
N ILE A 132 -2.85 -17.19 2.06
CA ILE A 132 -2.84 -16.59 3.40
C ILE A 132 -4.22 -16.75 4.05
N TRP A 133 -5.30 -16.50 3.31
CA TRP A 133 -6.65 -16.70 3.82
C TRP A 133 -6.89 -18.14 4.27
N GLU A 134 -6.55 -19.12 3.44
CA GLU A 134 -6.76 -20.55 3.75
C GLU A 134 -5.91 -21.05 4.91
N GLU A 135 -4.70 -20.54 5.07
CA GLU A 135 -3.78 -20.93 6.14
C GLU A 135 -4.14 -20.30 7.48
N ASP A 136 -4.62 -19.06 7.49
CA ASP A 136 -4.67 -18.21 8.69
C ASP A 136 -6.12 -17.87 9.15
N ARG A 137 -7.16 -18.12 8.34
CA ARG A 137 -8.53 -17.78 8.69
C ARG A 137 -8.99 -18.53 9.96
N LEU A 138 -9.76 -17.83 10.80
CA LEU A 138 -10.39 -18.44 11.99
C LEU A 138 -11.76 -19.02 11.67
N GLU A 139 -12.46 -18.46 10.70
CA GLU A 139 -13.84 -18.80 10.34
C GLU A 139 -13.99 -18.87 8.82
N GLU A 140 -15.04 -19.57 8.38
CA GLU A 140 -15.42 -19.65 6.98
C GLU A 140 -16.26 -18.43 6.60
N GLU A 141 -15.81 -17.68 5.59
CA GLU A 141 -16.53 -16.55 5.04
C GLU A 141 -16.85 -16.80 3.56
N PRO A 142 -18.08 -17.21 3.22
CA PRO A 142 -18.43 -17.57 1.84
C PRO A 142 -18.16 -16.48 0.81
N VAL A 143 -18.27 -15.20 1.20
CA VAL A 143 -17.97 -14.08 0.30
C VAL A 143 -16.51 -14.09 -0.17
N MET A 144 -15.58 -14.53 0.65
CA MET A 144 -14.16 -14.61 0.29
C MET A 144 -13.92 -15.60 -0.86
N GLU A 145 -14.64 -16.74 -0.86
CA GLU A 145 -14.58 -17.70 -1.96
C GLU A 145 -15.21 -17.13 -3.25
N LEU A 146 -16.37 -16.47 -3.14
CA LEU A 146 -17.05 -15.87 -4.30
C LEU A 146 -16.18 -14.79 -4.95
N VAL A 147 -15.60 -13.90 -4.13
CA VAL A 147 -14.71 -12.83 -4.60
C VAL A 147 -13.43 -13.41 -5.21
N TYR A 148 -12.81 -14.40 -4.57
CA TYR A 148 -11.63 -15.07 -5.13
C TYR A 148 -11.90 -15.62 -6.54
N ARG A 149 -13.00 -16.36 -6.74
CA ARG A 149 -13.37 -16.91 -8.06
C ARG A 149 -13.59 -15.81 -9.08
N TRP A 150 -14.25 -14.73 -8.68
CA TRP A 150 -14.48 -13.58 -9.55
C TRP A 150 -13.16 -12.91 -9.93
N LEU A 151 -12.23 -12.70 -8.98
CA LEU A 151 -10.92 -12.12 -9.24
C LEU A 151 -10.10 -12.96 -10.22
N ILE A 152 -10.09 -14.27 -10.08
CA ILE A 152 -9.41 -15.18 -11.01
C ILE A 152 -10.03 -15.10 -12.42
N SER A 153 -11.35 -15.09 -12.51
CA SER A 153 -12.07 -15.13 -13.81
C SER A 153 -12.03 -13.79 -14.55
N ASN A 154 -11.82 -12.69 -13.86
CA ASN A 154 -11.86 -11.33 -14.43
C ASN A 154 -10.51 -10.61 -14.39
N ALA A 155 -9.42 -11.31 -14.07
CA ALA A 155 -8.09 -10.71 -14.01
C ALA A 155 -7.70 -10.09 -15.37
N PRO A 156 -7.50 -8.76 -15.46
CA PRO A 156 -7.18 -8.11 -16.73
C PRO A 156 -5.74 -8.44 -17.14
N PRO A 157 -5.45 -8.54 -18.45
CA PRO A 157 -4.07 -8.60 -18.92
C PRO A 157 -3.36 -7.27 -18.65
N LEU A 158 -2.08 -7.28 -18.28
CA LEU A 158 -1.30 -6.07 -18.08
C LEU A 158 -1.19 -5.26 -19.38
N ASP A 159 -1.45 -3.95 -19.30
CA ASP A 159 -1.20 -3.01 -20.40
C ASP A 159 0.18 -2.34 -20.27
N HIS A 160 0.66 -2.21 -19.03
CA HIS A 160 1.93 -1.60 -18.68
C HIS A 160 2.45 -2.22 -17.38
N VAL A 161 3.77 -2.41 -17.26
CA VAL A 161 4.39 -2.87 -16.02
C VAL A 161 4.86 -1.67 -15.24
N SER A 162 4.31 -1.49 -14.04
CA SER A 162 4.69 -0.42 -13.11
C SER A 162 5.31 -1.00 -11.84
N LEU A 163 6.19 -0.22 -11.20
CA LEU A 163 6.50 -0.44 -9.81
C LEU A 163 5.31 0.06 -8.97
N VAL A 164 4.59 -0.87 -8.37
CA VAL A 164 3.45 -0.62 -7.48
C VAL A 164 3.97 -0.60 -6.05
N HIS A 165 3.63 0.41 -5.27
CA HIS A 165 4.02 0.53 -3.87
C HIS A 165 3.29 -0.51 -2.98
N GLY A 166 2.02 -0.75 -3.28
CA GLY A 166 1.17 -1.70 -2.56
C GLY A 166 0.51 -1.16 -1.29
N ASP A 167 1.03 -0.06 -0.73
CA ASP A 167 0.43 0.70 0.39
C ASP A 167 0.62 2.22 0.19
N TYR A 168 0.30 2.74 -1.01
CA TYR A 168 0.46 4.15 -1.33
C TYR A 168 -0.68 4.97 -0.72
N ARG A 169 -0.41 5.64 0.40
CA ARG A 169 -1.41 6.43 1.14
C ARG A 169 -0.78 7.46 2.06
N SER A 170 -1.60 8.37 2.56
CA SER A 170 -1.21 9.22 3.69
C SER A 170 -0.82 8.36 4.91
N GLY A 171 0.23 8.78 5.60
CA GLY A 171 0.81 8.02 6.71
C GLY A 171 2.05 7.21 6.32
N ASN A 172 2.25 6.93 5.03
CA ASN A 172 3.44 6.24 4.52
C ASN A 172 4.44 7.17 3.85
N PHE A 173 4.32 8.48 4.09
CA PHE A 173 5.36 9.45 3.74
C PHE A 173 5.64 10.41 4.90
N LEU A 174 6.84 10.96 4.90
CA LEU A 174 7.25 12.06 5.77
C LEU A 174 7.25 13.36 4.99
N PHE A 175 6.96 14.44 5.66
CA PHE A 175 7.02 15.78 5.09
C PHE A 175 7.57 16.80 6.10
N ASP A 176 8.13 17.86 5.59
CA ASP A 176 8.50 19.04 6.37
C ASP A 176 7.29 19.97 6.48
N GLU A 177 6.85 20.27 7.70
CA GLU A 177 5.61 21.06 7.92
C GLU A 177 5.73 22.50 7.44
N GLU A 178 6.91 23.09 7.49
CA GLU A 178 7.11 24.50 7.13
C GLU A 178 7.06 24.68 5.61
N SER A 179 7.85 23.91 4.89
CA SER A 179 7.90 23.98 3.42
C SER A 179 6.73 23.24 2.75
N GLY A 180 6.20 22.18 3.37
CA GLY A 180 5.28 21.23 2.79
C GLY A 180 5.94 20.27 1.79
N ALA A 181 7.27 20.13 1.84
CA ALA A 181 7.98 19.18 0.98
C ALA A 181 7.87 17.76 1.51
N ILE A 182 7.53 16.79 0.65
CA ILE A 182 7.62 15.36 0.98
C ILE A 182 9.11 14.99 1.04
N THR A 183 9.56 14.48 2.19
CA THR A 183 10.97 14.19 2.47
C THR A 183 11.33 12.73 2.34
N ALA A 184 10.38 11.80 2.50
CA ALA A 184 10.60 10.38 2.27
C ALA A 184 9.28 9.62 2.11
N TRP A 185 9.25 8.67 1.19
CA TRP A 185 8.27 7.59 1.12
C TRP A 185 8.78 6.39 1.91
N LEU A 186 7.90 5.79 2.71
CA LEU A 186 8.19 4.71 3.65
C LEU A 186 7.37 3.46 3.31
N ASP A 187 7.72 2.35 3.95
CA ASP A 187 6.91 1.12 3.97
C ASP A 187 6.78 0.41 2.62
N TRP A 188 7.93 0.13 2.00
CA TRP A 188 8.04 -0.51 0.69
C TRP A 188 7.89 -2.03 0.69
N GLU A 189 7.54 -2.63 1.82
CA GLU A 189 7.46 -4.09 1.96
C GLU A 189 6.36 -4.72 1.10
N GLY A 190 5.31 -3.95 0.76
CA GLY A 190 4.22 -4.34 -0.12
C GLY A 190 4.51 -4.19 -1.61
N ALA A 191 5.69 -3.70 -1.99
CA ALA A 191 5.99 -3.35 -3.37
C ALA A 191 6.00 -4.57 -4.30
N VAL A 192 5.41 -4.39 -5.49
CA VAL A 192 5.35 -5.40 -6.54
C VAL A 192 5.55 -4.77 -7.92
N LEU A 193 5.94 -5.59 -8.91
CA LEU A 193 5.84 -5.21 -10.31
C LEU A 193 4.48 -5.66 -10.84
N GLY A 194 3.66 -4.72 -11.28
CA GLY A 194 2.27 -5.01 -11.62
C GLY A 194 1.52 -3.87 -12.29
N ASP A 195 0.22 -3.84 -12.06
CA ASP A 195 -0.69 -2.86 -12.63
C ASP A 195 -0.84 -1.64 -11.71
N ARG A 196 -0.58 -0.46 -12.25
CA ARG A 196 -0.69 0.83 -11.55
C ARG A 196 -2.05 1.10 -10.91
N HIS A 197 -3.13 0.50 -11.43
CA HIS A 197 -4.47 0.69 -10.89
C HIS A 197 -4.63 0.10 -9.48
N GLN A 198 -3.73 -0.80 -9.07
CA GLN A 198 -3.68 -1.28 -7.68
C GLN A 198 -3.39 -0.13 -6.71
N ASP A 199 -2.35 0.67 -6.94
CA ASP A 199 -2.08 1.86 -6.11
C ASP A 199 -3.17 2.92 -6.23
N LEU A 200 -3.66 3.19 -7.45
CA LEU A 200 -4.72 4.17 -7.67
C LEU A 200 -5.98 3.85 -6.87
N THR A 201 -6.38 2.57 -6.84
CA THR A 201 -7.54 2.15 -6.05
C THR A 201 -7.24 2.05 -4.56
N TYR A 202 -5.99 1.75 -4.18
CA TYR A 202 -5.59 1.73 -2.77
C TYR A 202 -5.67 3.13 -2.14
N VAL A 203 -5.15 4.15 -2.81
CA VAL A 203 -5.27 5.57 -2.39
C VAL A 203 -6.72 5.97 -2.09
N THR A 204 -7.68 5.41 -2.83
CA THR A 204 -9.10 5.76 -2.73
C THR A 204 -9.92 4.83 -1.83
N MET A 205 -9.29 3.93 -1.08
CA MET A 205 -10.01 3.03 -0.17
C MET A 205 -10.77 3.78 0.93
N PRO A 206 -11.98 3.33 1.27
CA PRO A 206 -12.82 3.97 2.28
C PRO A 206 -12.16 4.16 3.64
N ILE A 207 -11.29 3.24 4.04
CA ILE A 207 -10.59 3.24 5.32
C ILE A 207 -9.64 4.45 5.49
N PHE A 208 -9.22 5.09 4.38
CA PHE A 208 -8.34 6.26 4.38
C PHE A 208 -9.08 7.58 4.10
N ARG A 209 -10.41 7.56 4.06
CA ARG A 209 -11.21 8.76 3.81
C ARG A 209 -11.13 9.75 4.96
N HIS A 210 -11.24 11.01 4.61
CA HIS A 210 -11.45 12.10 5.54
C HIS A 210 -12.47 13.08 4.95
N VAL A 211 -13.31 13.68 5.78
CA VAL A 211 -14.22 14.75 5.34
C VAL A 211 -13.47 16.08 5.43
N ALA A 212 -13.50 16.85 4.36
CA ALA A 212 -12.86 18.15 4.29
C ALA A 212 -13.50 19.17 5.26
N GLU A 213 -12.90 20.34 5.35
CA GLU A 213 -13.31 21.41 6.26
C GLU A 213 -14.70 21.99 5.96
N ASP A 214 -15.21 21.76 4.74
CA ASP A 214 -16.58 22.12 4.32
C ASP A 214 -17.66 21.17 4.88
N GLY A 215 -17.26 20.07 5.52
CA GLY A 215 -18.14 19.06 6.09
C GLY A 215 -18.88 18.18 5.07
N GLN A 216 -18.56 18.28 3.77
CA GLN A 216 -19.23 17.58 2.67
C GLN A 216 -18.27 16.85 1.74
N THR A 217 -17.16 17.49 1.36
CA THR A 217 -16.20 16.89 0.41
C THR A 217 -15.46 15.73 1.06
N VAL A 218 -15.51 14.55 0.41
CA VAL A 218 -14.78 13.35 0.87
C VAL A 218 -13.43 13.31 0.21
N LEU A 219 -12.39 13.46 1.02
CA LEU A 219 -10.99 13.40 0.62
C LEU A 219 -10.46 11.97 0.71
N MET A 220 -9.86 11.47 -0.35
CA MET A 220 -9.18 10.19 -0.39
C MET A 220 -7.74 10.37 0.12
N SER A 221 -7.33 9.58 1.10
CA SER A 221 -6.04 9.74 1.80
C SER A 221 -5.78 11.17 2.29
N GLY A 222 -6.84 11.95 2.57
CA GLY A 222 -6.73 13.36 2.97
C GLY A 222 -6.24 14.32 1.89
N MET A 223 -6.14 13.88 0.61
CA MET A 223 -5.51 14.64 -0.47
C MET A 223 -6.51 15.33 -1.40
N GLY A 224 -7.54 14.64 -1.87
CA GLY A 224 -8.53 15.16 -2.81
C GLY A 224 -9.63 14.17 -3.06
N THR A 225 -10.62 14.54 -3.86
CA THR A 225 -11.63 13.58 -4.32
C THR A 225 -10.99 12.53 -5.24
N ALA A 226 -11.62 11.37 -5.38
CA ALA A 226 -11.12 10.33 -6.29
C ALA A 226 -10.99 10.83 -7.73
N GLU A 227 -11.97 11.61 -8.19
CA GLU A 227 -11.97 12.20 -9.54
C GLU A 227 -10.78 13.14 -9.75
N GLU A 228 -10.58 14.08 -8.82
CA GLU A 228 -9.43 15.00 -8.87
C GLU A 228 -8.08 14.28 -8.88
N LEU A 229 -7.94 13.23 -8.06
CA LEU A 229 -6.70 12.44 -8.00
C LEU A 229 -6.45 11.70 -9.31
N PHE A 230 -7.46 11.06 -9.90
CA PHE A 230 -7.33 10.34 -11.17
C PHE A 230 -7.06 11.28 -12.34
N ASP A 231 -7.71 12.44 -12.42
CA ASP A 231 -7.50 13.39 -13.50
C ASP A 231 -6.12 14.04 -13.44
N ARG A 232 -5.64 14.37 -12.23
CA ARG A 232 -4.25 14.83 -12.04
C ARG A 232 -3.25 13.73 -12.40
N TYR A 233 -3.49 12.50 -11.98
CA TYR A 233 -2.63 11.37 -12.32
C TYR A 233 -2.52 11.17 -13.83
N LYS A 234 -3.63 11.14 -14.58
CA LYS A 234 -3.64 11.07 -16.05
C LYS A 234 -2.79 12.16 -16.68
N THR A 235 -2.98 13.39 -16.17
CA THR A 235 -2.28 14.57 -16.71
C THR A 235 -0.77 14.49 -16.50
N VAL A 236 -0.32 14.06 -15.32
CA VAL A 236 1.10 14.03 -14.96
C VAL A 236 1.81 12.79 -15.51
N SER A 237 1.15 11.61 -15.42
CA SER A 237 1.74 10.35 -15.83
C SER A 237 1.67 10.09 -17.34
N HIS A 238 0.76 10.74 -18.05
CA HIS A 238 0.39 10.38 -19.43
C HIS A 238 -0.04 8.92 -19.61
N LEU A 239 -0.31 8.20 -18.49
CA LEU A 239 -0.84 6.85 -18.46
C LEU A 239 -2.37 6.91 -18.29
N GLY A 240 -3.07 6.07 -19.04
CA GLY A 240 -4.52 5.97 -18.93
C GLY A 240 -4.97 5.47 -17.55
N VAL A 241 -6.13 5.92 -17.12
CA VAL A 241 -6.86 5.35 -15.98
C VAL A 241 -8.10 4.67 -16.56
N ASP A 242 -8.11 3.34 -16.49
CA ASP A 242 -9.17 2.50 -17.05
C ASP A 242 -10.21 2.20 -15.96
N PRO A 243 -11.49 2.56 -16.16
CA PRO A 243 -12.55 2.31 -15.20
C PRO A 243 -12.76 0.82 -14.85
N GLU A 244 -12.57 -0.09 -15.82
CA GLU A 244 -12.73 -1.53 -15.57
C GLU A 244 -11.59 -2.05 -14.69
N ARG A 245 -10.37 -1.57 -14.90
CA ARG A 245 -9.23 -1.88 -14.03
C ARG A 245 -9.42 -1.28 -12.63
N LEU A 246 -9.90 -0.04 -12.52
CA LEU A 246 -10.25 0.54 -11.22
C LEU A 246 -11.29 -0.31 -10.49
N ARG A 247 -12.31 -0.82 -11.22
CA ARG A 247 -13.30 -1.71 -10.65
C ARG A 247 -12.67 -3.00 -10.15
N TYR A 248 -11.84 -3.65 -10.97
CA TYR A 248 -11.16 -4.89 -10.63
C TYR A 248 -10.24 -4.71 -9.40
N PHE A 249 -9.32 -3.77 -9.45
CA PHE A 249 -8.35 -3.55 -8.36
C PHE A 249 -9.02 -2.97 -7.11
N GLY A 250 -10.15 -2.28 -7.24
CA GLY A 250 -10.98 -1.87 -6.11
C GLY A 250 -11.52 -3.07 -5.31
N ILE A 251 -11.93 -4.15 -5.98
CA ILE A 251 -12.32 -5.41 -5.32
C ILE A 251 -11.09 -6.15 -4.80
N PHE A 252 -10.01 -6.23 -5.59
CA PHE A 252 -8.78 -6.91 -5.18
C PHE A 252 -8.19 -6.32 -3.89
N ASN A 253 -8.05 -5.00 -3.80
CA ASN A 253 -7.50 -4.34 -2.61
C ASN A 253 -8.38 -4.56 -1.37
N ARG A 254 -9.72 -4.56 -1.51
CA ARG A 254 -10.63 -4.89 -0.41
C ARG A 254 -10.51 -6.34 0.04
N TYR A 255 -10.40 -7.25 -0.93
CA TYR A 255 -10.13 -8.66 -0.64
C TYR A 255 -8.82 -8.82 0.13
N LEU A 256 -7.75 -8.17 -0.32
CA LEU A 256 -6.43 -8.21 0.31
C LEU A 256 -6.47 -7.65 1.74
N VAL A 257 -7.16 -6.53 1.96
CA VAL A 257 -7.33 -5.93 3.30
C VAL A 257 -8.14 -6.85 4.21
N ALA A 258 -9.21 -7.48 3.71
CA ALA A 258 -9.96 -8.48 4.50
C ALA A 258 -9.08 -9.67 4.91
N VAL A 259 -8.24 -10.18 4.01
CA VAL A 259 -7.26 -11.24 4.32
C VAL A 259 -6.29 -10.79 5.40
N LEU A 260 -5.72 -9.58 5.28
CA LEU A 260 -4.76 -9.07 6.26
C LEU A 260 -5.38 -8.87 7.65
N LEU A 261 -6.61 -8.35 7.70
CA LEU A 261 -7.27 -8.02 8.97
C LEU A 261 -7.89 -9.25 9.66
N LEU A 262 -8.50 -10.17 8.91
CA LEU A 262 -9.22 -11.32 9.49
C LEU A 262 -8.37 -12.58 9.61
N ALA A 263 -7.38 -12.77 8.75
CA ALA A 263 -6.54 -13.96 8.75
C ALA A 263 -5.13 -13.67 9.31
N ALA A 264 -4.32 -12.91 8.59
CA ALA A 264 -2.92 -12.69 8.95
C ALA A 264 -2.75 -12.01 10.33
N SER A 265 -3.61 -11.04 10.69
CA SER A 265 -3.58 -10.40 12.02
C SER A 265 -3.96 -11.38 13.13
N ALA A 266 -4.92 -12.27 12.87
CA ALA A 266 -5.32 -13.30 13.82
C ALA A 266 -4.18 -14.30 14.08
N ARG A 267 -3.51 -14.78 13.04
CA ARG A 267 -2.29 -15.60 13.17
C ARG A 267 -1.22 -14.90 13.98
N ALA A 268 -0.91 -13.64 13.62
CA ALA A 268 0.12 -12.86 14.31
C ALA A 268 -0.21 -12.67 15.81
N ALA A 269 -1.47 -12.44 16.16
CA ALA A 269 -1.91 -12.32 17.55
C ALA A 269 -1.76 -13.63 18.34
N GLN A 270 -1.96 -14.79 17.70
CA GLN A 270 -1.81 -16.09 18.36
C GLN A 270 -0.36 -16.48 18.66
N VAL A 271 0.57 -16.05 17.80
CA VAL A 271 1.99 -16.43 17.91
C VAL A 271 2.77 -15.51 18.85
N ALA A 272 2.34 -14.25 18.98
CA ALA A 272 3.25 -13.22 19.44
C ALA A 272 3.58 -13.23 20.94
N GLY A 273 2.69 -13.57 21.85
CA GLY A 273 2.97 -13.48 23.31
C GLY A 273 3.60 -12.13 23.71
N THR A 274 3.28 -11.03 22.98
CA THR A 274 3.85 -9.69 23.14
C THR A 274 2.73 -8.67 23.39
N HIS A 275 3.07 -7.48 23.88
CA HIS A 275 2.10 -6.38 24.04
C HIS A 275 1.43 -5.94 22.73
N GLN A 276 1.91 -6.37 21.57
CA GLN A 276 1.28 -6.14 20.27
C GLN A 276 -0.04 -6.91 20.09
N ASP A 277 -0.28 -7.96 20.88
CA ASP A 277 -1.50 -8.77 20.84
C ASP A 277 -2.77 -7.91 20.99
N VAL A 278 -2.74 -6.91 21.87
CA VAL A 278 -3.88 -6.00 22.09
C VAL A 278 -4.15 -5.16 20.85
N LEU A 279 -3.09 -4.63 20.21
CA LEU A 279 -3.21 -3.86 18.96
C LEU A 279 -3.71 -4.73 17.81
N LEU A 280 -3.16 -5.93 17.66
CA LEU A 280 -3.54 -6.88 16.61
C LEU A 280 -4.98 -7.35 16.77
N ASN A 281 -5.45 -7.60 17.99
CA ASN A 281 -6.85 -7.92 18.26
C ASN A 281 -7.78 -6.74 17.96
N HIS A 282 -7.36 -5.51 18.23
CA HIS A 282 -8.13 -4.32 17.83
C HIS A 282 -8.21 -4.20 16.32
N VAL A 283 -7.10 -4.41 15.62
CA VAL A 283 -7.02 -4.41 14.15
C VAL A 283 -7.89 -5.52 13.55
N ALA A 284 -7.89 -6.74 14.13
CA ALA A 284 -8.76 -7.82 13.72
C ALA A 284 -10.26 -7.45 13.84
N GLY A 285 -10.62 -6.67 14.86
CA GLY A 285 -12.00 -6.13 15.01
C GLY A 285 -12.44 -5.24 13.84
N LEU A 286 -11.51 -4.57 13.15
CA LEU A 286 -11.80 -3.80 11.93
C LEU A 286 -12.03 -4.72 10.72
N GLY A 287 -11.67 -5.98 10.78
CA GLY A 287 -11.77 -6.93 9.69
C GLY A 287 -13.20 -7.14 9.20
N TYR A 288 -14.18 -7.17 10.11
CA TYR A 288 -15.60 -7.29 9.73
C TYR A 288 -16.13 -6.04 9.04
N ILE A 289 -15.63 -4.84 9.38
CA ILE A 289 -15.94 -3.61 8.66
C ILE A 289 -15.36 -3.67 7.24
N ALA A 290 -14.15 -4.20 7.08
CA ALA A 290 -13.54 -4.40 5.77
C ALA A 290 -14.28 -5.46 4.94
N LEU A 291 -14.79 -6.52 5.59
CA LEU A 291 -15.59 -7.55 4.94
C LEU A 291 -16.93 -7.01 4.45
N ASP A 292 -17.60 -6.17 5.23
CA ASP A 292 -18.85 -5.49 4.83
C ASP A 292 -18.59 -4.55 3.64
N ASP A 293 -17.53 -3.75 3.66
CA ASP A 293 -17.14 -2.88 2.52
C ASP A 293 -16.83 -3.71 1.26
N LEU A 294 -16.15 -4.85 1.42
CA LEU A 294 -15.90 -5.79 0.32
C LEU A 294 -17.23 -6.31 -0.25
N LEU A 295 -18.14 -6.80 0.60
CA LEU A 295 -19.41 -7.36 0.20
C LEU A 295 -20.28 -6.32 -0.53
N ASP A 296 -20.39 -5.12 0.00
CA ASP A 296 -21.14 -4.02 -0.60
C ASP A 296 -20.57 -3.56 -1.94
N SER A 297 -19.24 -3.53 -2.06
CA SER A 297 -18.56 -3.20 -3.29
C SER A 297 -18.69 -4.31 -4.33
N PHE A 298 -18.60 -5.57 -3.90
CA PHE A 298 -18.73 -6.72 -4.78
C PHE A 298 -20.15 -6.86 -5.35
N ARG A 299 -21.18 -6.64 -4.55
CA ARG A 299 -22.59 -6.63 -5.02
C ARG A 299 -22.79 -5.64 -6.17
N LYS A 300 -22.17 -4.46 -6.11
CA LYS A 300 -22.29 -3.43 -7.18
C LYS A 300 -21.58 -3.82 -8.47
N VAL A 301 -20.61 -4.73 -8.39
CA VAL A 301 -19.82 -5.18 -9.55
C VAL A 301 -20.50 -6.34 -10.25
N VAL A 302 -21.25 -7.18 -9.53
CA VAL A 302 -21.89 -8.37 -10.09
C VAL A 302 -23.39 -8.19 -10.40
N ALA A 303 -23.97 -7.05 -9.97
CA ALA A 303 -25.36 -6.65 -10.32
C ALA A 303 -25.44 -6.11 -11.75
#